data_af9241f3e0ec76a8411d478aca403519
#
_entry.id   af9241f3e0ec76a8411d478aca403519
#
_cell.length_a   1.000
_cell.length_b   1.000
_cell.length_c   1.000
_cell.angle_alpha   90.00
_cell.angle_beta   90.00
_cell.angle_gamma   90.00
#
_symmetry.space_group_name_H-M   'P 1'
#
loop_
_entity.id
_entity.type
_entity.pdbx_description
1 polymer ?
#
loop_
_entity_poly.entity_id
_entity_poly.type
_entity_poly.pdbx_seq_one_letter_code
_entity_poly.pdbx_strand_id
1 'polypeptide(L)'
;MATTERRALATTFQPLTWPVCLLLVSALHFIRAGEADAAVVAYRDRIAPGSYLVISAGTSTGTDPQLIAALQDAYSQTAPVTGRTEAEIAAWFDGLTLARPGLTDVQAWRPDSLPRAARLPSSRARFLAGVARKPQPTGSGWQP
;
A
#
# COMPACT_ATOMS: atom_id res chain seq x y z
N MET A 1 -2.73 -5.24 30.84
CA MET A 1 -1.37 -4.76 30.59
C MET A 1 -1.03 -4.48 29.11
N ALA A 2 -1.80 -4.97 28.14
CA ALA A 2 -1.50 -4.78 26.71
C ALA A 2 -1.81 -3.38 26.12
N THR A 3 -2.56 -2.54 26.82
CA THR A 3 -3.05 -1.25 26.28
C THR A 3 -2.02 -0.11 26.42
N THR A 4 -1.14 -0.18 27.40
CA THR A 4 -0.16 0.87 27.69
C THR A 4 1.05 0.81 26.74
N GLU A 5 1.48 -0.40 26.36
CA GLU A 5 2.60 -0.56 25.42
C GLU A 5 2.30 -0.11 23.99
N ARG A 6 1.07 -0.34 23.51
CA ARG A 6 0.64 0.14 22.18
C ARG A 6 0.64 1.67 22.08
N ARG A 7 0.35 2.37 23.19
CA ARG A 7 0.35 3.83 23.21
C ARG A 7 1.76 4.41 23.24
N ALA A 8 2.73 3.72 23.83
CA ALA A 8 4.12 4.13 23.87
C ALA A 8 4.80 4.05 22.50
N LEU A 9 4.49 3.05 21.68
CA LEU A 9 5.03 2.91 20.31
C LEU A 9 4.52 4.01 19.37
N ALA A 10 3.29 4.49 19.55
CA ALA A 10 2.73 5.58 18.75
C ALA A 10 3.38 6.94 19.05
N THR A 11 3.98 7.12 20.23
CA THR A 11 4.50 8.42 20.69
C THR A 11 5.97 8.64 20.32
N THR A 12 6.70 7.60 19.88
CA THR A 12 8.15 7.66 19.66
C THR A 12 8.58 7.86 18.21
N PHE A 13 7.65 7.81 17.26
CA PHE A 13 7.96 8.07 15.84
C PHE A 13 7.89 9.58 15.56
N GLN A 14 9.03 10.23 15.64
CA GLN A 14 9.17 11.61 15.15
C GLN A 14 8.98 11.64 13.60
N PRO A 15 8.45 12.74 13.05
CA PRO A 15 8.40 12.92 11.61
C PRO A 15 9.79 12.76 11.02
N LEU A 16 9.90 12.04 9.91
CA LEU A 16 11.16 11.90 9.20
C LEU A 16 11.51 13.25 8.55
N THR A 17 12.73 13.70 8.76
CA THR A 17 13.22 14.98 8.22
C THR A 17 13.79 14.84 6.81
N TRP A 18 14.16 13.63 6.42
CA TRP A 18 14.73 13.30 5.11
C TRP A 18 13.74 12.49 4.27
N PRO A 19 13.69 12.74 2.94
CA PRO A 19 12.88 11.92 2.04
C PRO A 19 13.31 10.45 2.08
N VAL A 20 12.31 9.57 2.15
CA VAL A 20 12.47 8.11 2.16
C VAL A 20 11.58 7.46 1.12
N CYS A 21 11.86 6.21 0.78
CA CYS A 21 10.94 5.35 0.06
C CYS A 21 10.39 4.30 1.02
N LEU A 22 9.11 4.39 1.34
CA LEU A 22 8.41 3.42 2.18
C LEU A 22 7.76 2.35 1.29
N LEU A 23 8.12 1.10 1.52
CA LEU A 23 7.66 -0.05 0.75
C LEU A 23 6.72 -0.90 1.62
N LEU A 24 5.46 -0.99 1.23
CA LEU A 24 4.42 -1.84 1.83
C LEU A 24 3.95 -2.86 0.78
N VAL A 25 4.86 -3.74 0.39
CA VAL A 25 4.66 -4.69 -0.70
C VAL A 25 4.08 -5.99 -0.16
N SER A 26 2.88 -6.34 -0.61
CA SER A 26 2.17 -7.59 -0.26
C SER A 26 2.04 -7.84 1.26
N ALA A 27 1.95 -6.79 2.06
CA ALA A 27 1.87 -6.88 3.52
C ALA A 27 0.48 -6.56 4.07
N LEU A 28 -0.19 -5.57 3.49
CA LEU A 28 -1.39 -4.97 4.08
C LEU A 28 -2.63 -5.88 4.07
N HIS A 29 -2.68 -6.88 3.19
CA HIS A 29 -3.80 -7.83 3.16
C HIS A 29 -3.75 -8.86 4.30
N PHE A 30 -2.64 -8.97 5.03
CA PHE A 30 -2.51 -9.77 6.25
C PHE A 30 -2.84 -8.99 7.53
N ILE A 31 -3.26 -7.74 7.41
CA ILE A 31 -3.62 -6.87 8.53
C ILE A 31 -5.12 -6.57 8.46
N ARG A 32 -5.77 -6.51 9.62
CA ARG A 32 -7.20 -6.16 9.69
C ARG A 32 -7.43 -4.79 9.05
N ALA A 33 -8.61 -4.63 8.41
CA ALA A 33 -8.92 -3.45 7.61
C ALA A 33 -8.62 -2.12 8.33
N GLY A 34 -9.24 -1.89 9.47
CA GLY A 34 -9.05 -0.62 10.18
C GLY A 34 -7.64 -0.40 10.71
N GLU A 35 -6.91 -1.47 11.07
CA GLU A 35 -5.52 -1.38 11.52
C GLU A 35 -4.57 -1.03 10.36
N ALA A 36 -4.78 -1.62 9.18
CA ALA A 36 -3.98 -1.31 8.00
C ALA A 36 -4.20 0.13 7.52
N ASP A 37 -5.45 0.58 7.49
CA ASP A 37 -5.80 1.94 7.09
C ASP A 37 -5.17 2.97 8.04
N ALA A 38 -5.29 2.75 9.35
CA ALA A 38 -4.66 3.60 10.36
C ALA A 38 -3.12 3.61 10.25
N ALA A 39 -2.50 2.45 9.97
CA ALA A 39 -1.06 2.37 9.79
C ALA A 39 -0.59 3.14 8.55
N VAL A 40 -1.27 2.98 7.41
CA VAL A 40 -0.92 3.70 6.18
C VAL A 40 -1.06 5.21 6.37
N VAL A 41 -2.15 5.68 6.98
CA VAL A 41 -2.34 7.10 7.30
C VAL A 41 -1.21 7.61 8.20
N ALA A 42 -0.88 6.86 9.26
CA ALA A 42 0.16 7.25 10.19
C ALA A 42 1.55 7.34 9.53
N TYR A 43 1.88 6.43 8.62
CA TYR A 43 3.14 6.50 7.86
C TYR A 43 3.12 7.65 6.85
N ARG A 44 2.04 7.78 6.09
CA ARG A 44 1.87 8.86 5.10
C ARG A 44 2.04 10.24 5.71
N ASP A 45 1.51 10.43 6.93
CA ASP A 45 1.60 11.73 7.61
C ASP A 45 3.02 12.01 8.11
N ARG A 46 3.80 10.98 8.45
CA ARG A 46 5.14 11.12 9.05
C ARG A 46 6.30 11.14 8.07
N ILE A 47 6.14 10.59 6.86
CA ILE A 47 7.21 10.67 5.86
C ILE A 47 7.41 12.11 5.40
N ALA A 48 8.66 12.53 5.16
CA ALA A 48 8.99 13.87 4.72
C ALA A 48 8.42 14.18 3.33
N PRO A 49 8.13 15.46 3.01
CA PRO A 49 7.85 15.87 1.65
C PRO A 49 8.94 15.40 0.68
N GLY A 50 8.55 14.96 -0.51
CA GLY A 50 9.46 14.35 -1.48
C GLY A 50 9.69 12.86 -1.30
N SER A 51 9.23 12.26 -0.19
CA SER A 51 9.22 10.81 0.01
C SER A 51 8.29 10.09 -0.97
N TYR A 52 8.56 8.80 -1.16
CA TYR A 52 7.71 7.91 -1.93
C TYR A 52 7.04 6.86 -1.04
N LEU A 53 5.80 6.55 -1.36
CA LEU A 53 5.04 5.44 -0.81
C LEU A 53 4.77 4.44 -1.94
N VAL A 54 5.18 3.20 -1.74
CA VAL A 54 4.95 2.09 -2.66
C VAL A 54 4.08 1.06 -1.96
N ILE A 55 2.92 0.78 -2.52
CA ILE A 55 2.00 -0.23 -1.99
C ILE A 55 1.68 -1.23 -3.09
N SER A 56 1.70 -2.53 -2.74
CA SER A 56 0.99 -3.54 -3.50
C SER A 56 0.10 -4.37 -2.57
N ALA A 57 -1.11 -4.65 -3.03
CA ALA A 57 -2.10 -5.41 -2.26
C ALA A 57 -3.04 -6.20 -3.16
N GLY A 58 -3.50 -7.34 -2.65
CA GLY A 58 -4.58 -8.09 -3.27
C GLY A 58 -5.89 -7.30 -3.21
N THR A 59 -6.65 -7.32 -4.31
CA THR A 59 -7.97 -6.69 -4.37
C THR A 59 -9.07 -7.73 -4.53
N SER A 60 -10.20 -7.50 -3.88
CA SER A 60 -11.44 -8.25 -4.09
C SER A 60 -12.16 -7.84 -5.37
N THR A 61 -11.90 -6.63 -5.88
CA THR A 61 -12.51 -6.13 -7.10
C THR A 61 -12.01 -6.94 -8.32
N GLY A 62 -12.92 -7.67 -8.95
CA GLY A 62 -12.61 -8.51 -10.11
C GLY A 62 -11.82 -9.77 -9.80
N THR A 63 -11.65 -10.13 -8.52
CA THR A 63 -11.10 -11.42 -8.09
C THR A 63 -12.24 -12.42 -7.88
N ASP A 64 -12.01 -13.68 -8.26
CA ASP A 64 -12.98 -14.76 -8.06
C ASP A 64 -13.31 -14.93 -6.58
N PRO A 65 -14.59 -14.82 -6.17
CA PRO A 65 -14.99 -14.98 -4.76
C PRO A 65 -14.60 -16.33 -4.16
N GLN A 66 -14.60 -17.40 -4.95
CA GLN A 66 -14.20 -18.73 -4.48
C GLN A 66 -12.71 -18.77 -4.14
N LEU A 67 -11.89 -18.06 -4.90
CA LEU A 67 -10.46 -17.94 -4.61
C LEU A 67 -10.23 -17.11 -3.34
N ILE A 68 -10.98 -16.03 -3.13
CA ILE A 68 -10.89 -15.23 -1.90
C ILE A 68 -11.21 -16.11 -0.69
N ALA A 69 -12.30 -16.86 -0.75
CA ALA A 69 -12.71 -17.77 0.32
C ALA A 69 -11.65 -18.86 0.59
N ALA A 70 -11.07 -19.45 -0.45
CA ALA A 70 -10.01 -20.45 -0.32
C ALA A 70 -8.73 -19.89 0.30
N LEU A 71 -8.35 -18.65 -0.05
CA LEU A 71 -7.22 -17.96 0.57
C LEU A 71 -7.49 -17.65 2.04
N GLN A 72 -8.68 -17.16 2.38
CA GLN A 72 -9.07 -16.88 3.76
C GLN A 72 -9.05 -18.15 4.61
N ASP A 73 -9.53 -19.28 4.09
CA ASP A 73 -9.49 -20.57 4.77
C ASP A 73 -8.04 -21.06 4.95
N ALA A 74 -7.23 -21.03 3.91
CA ALA A 74 -5.85 -21.47 3.95
C ALA A 74 -4.99 -20.69 4.96
N TYR A 75 -5.27 -19.40 5.14
CA TYR A 75 -4.53 -18.55 6.07
C TYR A 75 -5.21 -18.37 7.44
N SER A 76 -6.39 -18.97 7.66
CA SER A 76 -7.22 -18.77 8.86
C SER A 76 -6.49 -19.02 10.18
N GLN A 77 -5.51 -19.93 10.18
CA GLN A 77 -4.73 -20.30 11.37
C GLN A 77 -3.45 -19.44 11.54
N THR A 78 -3.04 -18.68 10.53
CA THR A 78 -1.76 -17.97 10.53
C THR A 78 -1.94 -16.47 10.58
N ALA A 79 -2.77 -15.93 9.70
CA ALA A 79 -3.04 -14.49 9.62
C ALA A 79 -4.38 -14.25 8.92
N PRO A 80 -5.14 -13.22 9.32
CA PRO A 80 -6.36 -12.87 8.61
C PRO A 80 -6.01 -12.38 7.20
N VAL A 81 -6.66 -12.93 6.17
CA VAL A 81 -6.60 -12.36 4.82
C VAL A 81 -7.81 -11.44 4.64
N THR A 82 -7.56 -10.16 4.50
CA THR A 82 -8.60 -9.15 4.30
C THR A 82 -8.65 -8.75 2.84
N GLY A 83 -9.76 -9.09 2.16
CA GLY A 83 -10.05 -8.58 0.83
C GLY A 83 -10.39 -7.09 0.88
N ARG A 84 -9.78 -6.31 -0.01
CA ARG A 84 -10.06 -4.87 -0.16
C ARG A 84 -10.50 -4.56 -1.56
N THR A 85 -11.41 -3.62 -1.67
CA THR A 85 -11.80 -3.08 -2.97
C THR A 85 -10.69 -2.21 -3.55
N GLU A 86 -10.71 -2.00 -4.85
CA GLU A 86 -9.80 -1.08 -5.53
C GLU A 86 -9.91 0.35 -4.99
N ALA A 87 -11.13 0.79 -4.63
CA ALA A 87 -11.37 2.10 -4.04
C ALA A 87 -10.72 2.26 -2.66
N GLU A 88 -10.78 1.23 -1.80
CA GLU A 88 -10.11 1.23 -0.50
C GLU A 88 -8.59 1.28 -0.65
N ILE A 89 -8.02 0.57 -1.63
CA ILE A 89 -6.59 0.61 -1.91
C ILE A 89 -6.19 1.98 -2.47
N ALA A 90 -7.02 2.58 -3.35
CA ALA A 90 -6.78 3.92 -3.88
C ALA A 90 -6.73 4.99 -2.78
N ALA A 91 -7.61 4.87 -1.77
CA ALA A 91 -7.65 5.81 -0.64
C ALA A 91 -6.35 5.86 0.18
N TRP A 92 -5.54 4.81 0.15
CA TRP A 92 -4.22 4.81 0.80
C TRP A 92 -3.25 5.83 0.21
N PHE A 93 -3.49 6.27 -1.02
CA PHE A 93 -2.68 7.27 -1.72
C PHE A 93 -3.25 8.69 -1.64
N ASP A 94 -4.32 8.91 -0.87
CA ASP A 94 -4.93 10.23 -0.73
C ASP A 94 -3.92 11.27 -0.25
N GLY A 95 -3.92 12.44 -0.89
CA GLY A 95 -2.97 13.52 -0.61
C GLY A 95 -1.56 13.31 -1.19
N LEU A 96 -1.30 12.21 -1.87
CA LEU A 96 -0.06 11.93 -2.57
C LEU A 96 -0.27 12.05 -4.08
N THR A 97 0.82 12.25 -4.82
CA THR A 97 0.81 12.27 -6.29
C THR A 97 1.23 10.93 -6.84
N LEU A 98 0.29 10.16 -7.42
CA LEU A 98 0.58 8.88 -8.05
C LEU A 98 1.50 9.08 -9.26
N ALA A 99 2.57 8.29 -9.32
CA ALA A 99 3.42 8.18 -10.50
C ALA A 99 2.71 7.35 -11.59
N ARG A 100 2.99 7.66 -12.85
CA ARG A 100 2.45 6.84 -13.97
C ARG A 100 2.97 5.40 -13.88
N PRO A 101 2.12 4.42 -14.13
CA PRO A 101 0.76 4.46 -14.72
C PRO A 101 -0.38 4.73 -13.74
N GLY A 102 -0.13 5.07 -12.49
CA GLY A 102 -1.13 5.23 -11.44
C GLY A 102 -1.31 3.94 -10.64
N LEU A 103 -2.47 3.77 -9.98
CA LEU A 103 -2.84 2.50 -9.36
C LEU A 103 -3.29 1.54 -10.46
N THR A 104 -2.60 0.42 -10.62
CA THR A 104 -2.88 -0.53 -11.68
C THR A 104 -2.53 -1.96 -11.24
N ASP A 105 -2.96 -2.94 -12.04
CA ASP A 105 -2.57 -4.33 -11.83
C ASP A 105 -1.05 -4.49 -11.89
N VAL A 106 -0.48 -5.23 -10.95
CA VAL A 106 0.97 -5.49 -10.87
C VAL A 106 1.53 -5.99 -12.20
N GLN A 107 0.78 -6.83 -12.90
CA GLN A 107 1.20 -7.38 -14.19
C GLN A 107 1.20 -6.34 -15.31
N ALA A 108 0.42 -5.28 -15.17
CA ALA A 108 0.34 -4.17 -16.11
C ALA A 108 1.33 -3.03 -15.77
N TRP A 109 2.02 -3.10 -14.63
CA TRP A 109 3.00 -2.11 -14.25
C TRP A 109 4.24 -2.19 -15.14
N ARG A 110 4.39 -1.22 -16.07
CA ARG A 110 5.52 -1.11 -17.01
C ARG A 110 5.91 -2.43 -17.67
N PRO A 111 4.98 -3.10 -18.38
CA PRO A 111 5.21 -4.44 -18.93
C PRO A 111 6.32 -4.49 -19.98
N ASP A 112 6.71 -3.35 -20.56
CA ASP A 112 7.75 -3.25 -21.59
C ASP A 112 9.15 -3.57 -21.04
N SER A 113 9.33 -3.53 -19.72
CA SER A 113 10.59 -3.87 -19.05
C SER A 113 10.79 -5.38 -18.84
N LEU A 114 9.75 -6.20 -19.05
CA LEU A 114 9.80 -7.64 -18.83
C LEU A 114 9.75 -8.39 -20.17
N PRO A 115 10.60 -9.43 -20.34
CA PRO A 115 10.48 -10.34 -21.48
C PRO A 115 9.06 -10.92 -21.54
N ARG A 116 8.53 -11.06 -22.75
CA ARG A 116 7.17 -11.59 -22.98
C ARG A 116 6.94 -12.95 -22.30
N ALA A 117 7.99 -13.76 -22.17
CA ALA A 117 7.97 -15.08 -21.49
C ALA A 117 7.81 -14.97 -19.97
N ALA A 118 8.09 -13.81 -19.36
CA ALA A 118 7.92 -13.58 -17.93
C ALA A 118 6.52 -13.05 -17.55
N ARG A 119 5.64 -12.82 -18.52
CA ARG A 119 4.25 -12.47 -18.27
C ARG A 119 3.51 -13.71 -17.81
N LEU A 120 3.25 -13.77 -16.51
CA LEU A 120 2.40 -14.83 -15.95
C LEU A 120 1.01 -14.78 -16.59
N PRO A 121 0.38 -15.92 -16.86
CA PRO A 121 -1.02 -15.94 -17.27
C PRO A 121 -1.84 -15.19 -16.23
N SER A 122 -2.88 -14.46 -16.66
CA SER A 122 -3.77 -13.73 -15.77
C SER A 122 -4.27 -14.68 -14.67
N SER A 123 -3.72 -14.52 -13.46
CA SER A 123 -4.20 -15.28 -12.31
C SER A 123 -5.63 -14.80 -11.98
N ARG A 124 -6.45 -15.71 -11.46
CA ARG A 124 -7.79 -15.34 -10.95
C ARG A 124 -7.71 -14.37 -9.77
N ALA A 125 -6.54 -14.23 -9.16
CA ALA A 125 -6.24 -13.25 -8.12
C ALA A 125 -5.69 -11.97 -8.75
N ARG A 126 -6.25 -10.83 -8.39
CA ARG A 126 -5.76 -9.53 -8.82
C ARG A 126 -4.97 -8.87 -7.69
N PHE A 127 -3.81 -8.34 -8.05
CA PHE A 127 -2.98 -7.52 -7.19
C PHE A 127 -2.78 -6.16 -7.83
N LEU A 128 -3.09 -5.12 -7.08
CA LEU A 128 -2.86 -3.75 -7.50
C LEU A 128 -1.55 -3.23 -6.93
N ALA A 129 -0.87 -2.39 -7.67
CA ALA A 129 0.30 -1.65 -7.22
C ALA A 129 0.20 -0.18 -7.57
N GLY A 130 0.72 0.65 -6.68
CA GLY A 130 0.85 2.08 -6.87
C GLY A 130 2.15 2.59 -6.27
N VAL A 131 2.71 3.60 -6.90
CA VAL A 131 3.83 4.40 -6.39
C VAL A 131 3.38 5.84 -6.34
N ALA A 132 3.48 6.48 -5.18
CA ALA A 132 3.09 7.86 -5.04
C ALA A 132 4.15 8.68 -4.30
N ARG A 133 4.26 9.95 -4.67
CA ARG A 133 5.18 10.90 -4.05
C ARG A 133 4.41 11.84 -3.13
N LYS A 134 4.96 12.09 -1.94
CA LYS A 134 4.46 13.14 -1.06
C LYS A 134 4.84 14.50 -1.65
N PRO A 135 3.84 15.37 -1.95
CA PRO A 135 4.12 16.69 -2.52
C PRO A 135 4.91 17.56 -1.55
N GLN A 136 5.64 18.52 -2.11
CA GLN A 136 6.25 19.59 -1.32
C GLN A 136 5.15 20.55 -0.85
N PRO A 137 5.27 21.13 0.36
CA PRO A 137 4.38 22.21 0.75
C PRO A 137 4.44 23.35 -0.29
N THR A 138 3.29 23.75 -0.79
CA THR A 138 3.20 24.95 -1.63
C THR A 138 3.53 26.16 -0.78
N GLY A 139 4.73 26.71 -0.91
CA GLY A 139 5.10 27.94 -0.18
C GLY A 139 6.54 28.04 0.31
N SER A 140 7.39 27.02 0.18
CA SER A 140 8.84 27.19 0.39
C SER A 140 9.49 27.67 -0.90
N GLY A 141 9.23 28.93 -1.27
CA GLY A 141 10.04 29.65 -2.23
C GLY A 141 11.44 29.79 -1.67
N TRP A 142 12.32 28.82 -1.95
CA TRP A 142 13.74 29.07 -1.89
C TRP A 142 14.04 30.01 -3.07
N GLN A 143 14.17 31.29 -2.79
CA GLN A 143 14.80 32.23 -3.72
C GLN A 143 16.30 32.18 -3.44
N PRO A 144 17.14 32.01 -4.47
CA PRO A 144 18.59 32.10 -4.34
C PRO A 144 19.05 33.50 -3.99
#